data_517936ef47cd8f7c8dd4fb5ec531cbe7
#
_entry.id   517936ef47cd8f7c8dd4fb5ec531cbe7
#
_cell.length_a   1.000
_cell.length_b   1.000
_cell.length_c   1.000
_cell.angle_alpha   90.00
_cell.angle_beta   90.00
_cell.angle_gamma   90.00
#
_symmetry.space_group_name_H-M   'P 1'
#
loop_
_entity.id
_entity.type
_entity.pdbx_description
1 polymer ?
#
loop_
_entity_poly.entity_id
_entity_poly.type
_entity_poly.pdbx_seq_one_letter_code
_entity_poly.pdbx_strand_id
1 'polypeptide(L)'
;QLFAYIMKEIPTSKDLPIFHLMDEASSLYLPILSIAISNVRKYFSGMMLVFQTQSQIFDLYGTQQARNIISNCYTRCFLPGMPLETARELELILGKYQFEDENGNQKIRSLLTMDELRILDESIILMGNKPAIKMKLKPYYSQKNLLRLSQLAPVDIETRDQKMTEEYYKIIVV
;
A
#
# COMPACT_ATOMS: atom_id res chain seq x y z
N GLN A 1 19.25 -1.26 -5.15
CA GLN A 1 20.14 -0.15 -5.61
C GLN A 1 19.39 1.17 -5.63
N LEU A 2 18.21 1.27 -6.28
CA LEU A 2 17.42 2.50 -6.33
C LEU A 2 17.16 3.09 -4.93
N PHE A 3 16.65 2.28 -3.99
CA PHE A 3 16.42 2.74 -2.61
C PHE A 3 17.72 3.11 -1.88
N ALA A 4 18.79 2.35 -2.10
CA ALA A 4 20.09 2.68 -1.52
C ALA A 4 20.62 4.02 -2.06
N TYR A 5 20.38 4.30 -3.33
CA TYR A 5 20.73 5.58 -3.97
C TYR A 5 19.89 6.73 -3.39
N ILE A 6 18.57 6.59 -3.32
CA ILE A 6 17.67 7.61 -2.78
C ILE A 6 17.98 7.91 -1.31
N MET A 7 18.34 6.90 -0.53
CA MET A 7 18.67 7.05 0.90
C MET A 7 20.10 7.48 1.17
N LYS A 8 20.89 7.79 0.14
CA LYS A 8 22.29 8.20 0.29
C LYS A 8 22.43 9.59 0.94
N GLU A 9 21.55 10.51 0.58
CA GLU A 9 21.59 11.90 1.04
C GLU A 9 20.21 12.33 1.53
N ILE A 10 20.17 13.10 2.62
CA ILE A 10 18.92 13.67 3.13
C ILE A 10 18.53 14.82 2.21
N PRO A 11 17.33 14.80 1.58
CA PRO A 11 16.91 15.83 0.65
C PRO A 11 16.72 17.18 1.34
N THR A 12 16.94 18.22 0.57
CA THR A 12 16.72 19.61 0.96
C THR A 12 15.32 20.07 0.54
N SER A 13 14.91 21.26 0.96
CA SER A 13 13.63 21.85 0.56
C SER A 13 13.49 22.13 -0.95
N LYS A 14 14.58 22.01 -1.72
CA LYS A 14 14.59 22.19 -3.18
C LYS A 14 14.36 20.88 -3.95
N ASP A 15 14.46 19.73 -3.27
CA ASP A 15 14.32 18.45 -3.92
C ASP A 15 12.84 18.07 -4.06
N LEU A 16 12.50 17.40 -5.15
CA LEU A 16 11.12 16.94 -5.41
C LEU A 16 10.83 15.64 -4.66
N PRO A 17 9.60 15.46 -4.19
CA PRO A 17 9.20 14.20 -3.59
C PRO A 17 9.17 13.07 -4.63
N ILE A 18 9.60 11.87 -4.21
CA ILE A 18 9.59 10.67 -5.05
C ILE A 18 8.51 9.72 -4.54
N PHE A 19 7.66 9.23 -5.44
CA PHE A 19 6.63 8.23 -5.11
C PHE A 19 6.93 6.91 -5.83
N HIS A 20 7.04 5.85 -5.05
CA HIS A 20 7.24 4.49 -5.53
C HIS A 20 5.88 3.78 -5.58
N LEU A 21 5.41 3.45 -6.76
CA LEU A 21 4.19 2.70 -6.97
C LEU A 21 4.56 1.28 -7.39
N MET A 22 4.31 0.31 -6.52
CA MET A 22 4.60 -1.09 -6.74
C MET A 22 3.28 -1.85 -6.86
N ASP A 23 2.81 -1.94 -8.08
CA ASP A 23 1.70 -2.82 -8.42
C ASP A 23 2.22 -4.27 -8.43
N GLU A 24 1.45 -5.17 -7.84
CA GLU A 24 1.88 -6.57 -7.68
C GLU A 24 3.22 -6.73 -6.94
N ALA A 25 3.38 -6.03 -5.79
CA ALA A 25 4.62 -6.02 -5.02
C ALA A 25 5.04 -7.42 -4.51
N SER A 26 4.18 -8.42 -4.63
CA SER A 26 4.49 -9.83 -4.35
C SER A 26 5.29 -10.53 -5.45
N SER A 27 5.34 -9.99 -6.66
CA SER A 27 6.07 -10.59 -7.79
C SER A 27 7.58 -10.41 -7.71
N LEU A 28 8.06 -9.49 -6.86
CA LEU A 28 9.48 -9.15 -6.75
C LEU A 28 9.94 -9.09 -5.29
N TYR A 29 10.88 -9.94 -4.93
CA TYR A 29 11.55 -9.85 -3.63
C TYR A 29 12.56 -8.71 -3.61
N LEU A 30 12.34 -7.75 -2.71
CA LEU A 30 13.23 -6.60 -2.49
C LEU A 30 13.85 -6.70 -1.08
N PRO A 31 15.09 -7.19 -0.94
CA PRO A 31 15.70 -7.42 0.38
C PRO A 31 15.70 -6.21 1.31
N ILE A 32 15.81 -5.02 0.73
CA ILE A 32 15.85 -3.75 1.48
C ILE A 32 14.46 -3.16 1.80
N LEU A 33 13.36 -3.76 1.33
CA LEU A 33 12.03 -3.15 1.43
C LEU A 33 11.62 -2.84 2.88
N SER A 34 11.87 -3.74 3.82
CA SER A 34 11.51 -3.54 5.23
C SER A 34 12.27 -2.37 5.87
N ILE A 35 13.50 -2.11 5.43
CA ILE A 35 14.32 -0.98 5.86
C ILE A 35 13.88 0.29 5.14
N ALA A 36 13.65 0.19 3.83
CA ALA A 36 13.25 1.32 2.99
C ALA A 36 11.93 1.92 3.48
N ILE A 37 10.89 1.11 3.68
CA ILE A 37 9.56 1.57 4.10
C ILE A 37 9.57 2.29 5.46
N SER A 38 10.48 1.91 6.36
CA SER A 38 10.65 2.57 7.66
C SER A 38 11.31 3.96 7.54
N ASN A 39 12.05 4.22 6.48
CA ASN A 39 12.92 5.37 6.35
C ASN A 39 12.55 6.33 5.20
N VAL A 40 11.84 5.89 4.16
CA VAL A 40 11.55 6.69 2.95
C VAL A 40 10.97 8.07 3.26
N ARG A 41 10.19 8.20 4.34
CA ARG A 41 9.63 9.48 4.78
C ARG A 41 10.69 10.55 5.04
N LYS A 42 11.88 10.18 5.54
CA LYS A 42 12.99 11.10 5.79
C LYS A 42 13.61 11.64 4.49
N TYR A 43 13.35 10.94 3.38
CA TYR A 43 13.93 11.23 2.07
C TYR A 43 12.88 11.80 1.10
N PHE A 44 11.86 12.49 1.60
CA PHE A 44 10.73 12.99 0.82
C PHE A 44 10.13 11.97 -0.13
N SER A 45 10.13 10.71 0.30
CA SER A 45 9.63 9.62 -0.53
C SER A 45 8.37 9.03 0.07
N GLY A 46 7.43 8.67 -0.81
CA GLY A 46 6.24 7.89 -0.50
C GLY A 46 6.31 6.53 -1.17
N MET A 47 5.66 5.54 -0.58
CA MET A 47 5.62 4.20 -1.13
C MET A 47 4.19 3.67 -1.09
N MET A 48 3.73 3.14 -2.21
CA MET A 48 2.48 2.40 -2.33
C MET A 48 2.77 0.98 -2.79
N LEU A 49 2.34 0.02 -1.99
CA LEU A 49 2.49 -1.40 -2.26
C LEU A 49 1.11 -2.00 -2.48
N VAL A 50 0.92 -2.74 -3.56
CA VAL A 50 -0.31 -3.45 -3.86
C VAL A 50 -0.04 -4.96 -3.81
N PHE A 51 -0.88 -5.68 -3.07
CA PHE A 51 -0.84 -7.13 -2.93
C PHE A 51 -2.24 -7.68 -3.16
N GLN A 52 -2.34 -8.87 -3.73
CA GLN A 52 -3.63 -9.56 -3.87
C GLN A 52 -4.10 -10.09 -2.53
N THR A 53 -3.19 -10.62 -1.71
CA THR A 53 -3.47 -11.12 -0.37
C THR A 53 -2.34 -10.74 0.59
N GLN A 54 -2.67 -10.63 1.87
CA GLN A 54 -1.68 -10.34 2.90
C GLN A 54 -0.71 -11.52 3.12
N SER A 55 -1.15 -12.76 2.91
CA SER A 55 -0.30 -13.95 2.99
C SER A 55 0.91 -13.87 2.07
N GLN A 56 0.78 -13.26 0.88
CA GLN A 56 1.90 -13.08 -0.05
C GLN A 56 3.08 -12.31 0.56
N ILE A 57 2.82 -11.34 1.44
CA ILE A 57 3.89 -10.61 2.12
C ILE A 57 4.62 -11.52 3.11
N PHE A 58 3.87 -12.35 3.83
CA PHE A 58 4.45 -13.30 4.79
C PHE A 58 5.26 -14.39 4.09
N ASP A 59 4.78 -14.90 2.96
CA ASP A 59 5.46 -15.91 2.17
C ASP A 59 6.79 -15.38 1.59
N LEU A 60 6.77 -14.11 1.14
CA LEU A 60 7.92 -13.49 0.47
C LEU A 60 9.00 -13.01 1.45
N TYR A 61 8.60 -12.43 2.59
CA TYR A 61 9.50 -11.77 3.54
C TYR A 61 9.66 -12.49 4.88
N GLY A 62 8.87 -13.54 5.12
CA GLY A 62 8.78 -14.19 6.42
C GLY A 62 8.08 -13.31 7.46
N THR A 63 7.71 -13.92 8.59
CA THR A 63 6.82 -13.30 9.59
C THR A 63 7.32 -11.98 10.14
N GLN A 64 8.61 -11.88 10.48
CA GLN A 64 9.15 -10.69 11.13
C GLN A 64 9.21 -9.48 10.20
N GLN A 65 9.73 -9.67 9.00
CA GLN A 65 9.85 -8.58 8.03
C GLN A 65 8.48 -8.16 7.47
N ALA A 66 7.59 -9.13 7.22
CA ALA A 66 6.23 -8.86 6.78
C ALA A 66 5.47 -7.98 7.78
N ARG A 67 5.54 -8.30 9.08
CA ARG A 67 4.95 -7.47 10.14
C ARG A 67 5.55 -6.07 10.17
N ASN A 68 6.87 -5.95 9.99
CA ASN A 68 7.53 -4.65 9.92
C ASN A 68 7.04 -3.83 8.71
N ILE A 69 6.91 -4.44 7.53
CA ILE A 69 6.37 -3.78 6.34
C ILE A 69 4.94 -3.29 6.61
N ILE A 70 4.06 -4.16 7.07
CA ILE A 70 2.64 -3.84 7.30
C ILE A 70 2.48 -2.75 8.37
N SER A 71 3.25 -2.80 9.46
CA SER A 71 3.16 -1.82 10.55
C SER A 71 3.66 -0.42 10.15
N ASN A 72 4.54 -0.33 9.16
CA ASN A 72 5.01 0.95 8.61
C ASN A 72 4.06 1.53 7.53
N CYS A 73 3.07 0.77 7.07
CA CYS A 73 2.02 1.27 6.19
C CYS A 73 1.00 2.07 7.00
N TYR A 74 1.15 3.40 7.02
CA TYR A 74 0.24 4.30 7.75
C TYR A 74 -1.20 4.26 7.21
N THR A 75 -1.34 4.12 5.90
CA THR A 75 -2.63 3.95 5.23
C THR A 75 -2.72 2.54 4.66
N ARG A 76 -3.81 1.85 4.97
CA ARG A 76 -4.13 0.53 4.41
C ARG A 76 -5.50 0.59 3.76
N CYS A 77 -5.58 0.14 2.52
CA CYS A 77 -6.84 0.09 1.75
C CYS A 77 -7.20 -1.36 1.46
N PHE A 78 -8.37 -1.77 1.90
CA PHE A 78 -8.93 -3.09 1.66
C PHE A 78 -10.02 -2.98 0.59
N LEU A 79 -9.80 -3.62 -0.54
CA LEU A 79 -10.72 -3.61 -1.67
C LEU A 79 -11.82 -4.66 -1.51
N PRO A 80 -12.98 -4.50 -2.17
CA PRO A 80 -14.03 -5.51 -2.22
C PRO A 80 -13.51 -6.88 -2.71
N GLY A 81 -14.14 -7.95 -2.27
CA GLY A 81 -13.75 -9.31 -2.68
C GLY A 81 -12.57 -9.89 -1.90
N MET A 82 -12.28 -9.36 -0.71
CA MET A 82 -11.17 -9.83 0.12
C MET A 82 -11.32 -11.30 0.55
N PRO A 83 -10.19 -12.03 0.69
CA PRO A 83 -10.18 -13.39 1.21
C PRO A 83 -10.66 -13.47 2.67
N LEU A 84 -11.11 -14.65 3.06
CA LEU A 84 -11.61 -14.93 4.41
C LEU A 84 -10.66 -14.52 5.53
N GLU A 85 -9.37 -14.79 5.37
CA GLU A 85 -8.35 -14.44 6.37
C GLU A 85 -8.22 -12.93 6.55
N THR A 86 -8.21 -12.18 5.44
CA THR A 86 -8.17 -10.72 5.45
C THR A 86 -9.43 -10.14 6.09
N ALA A 87 -10.61 -10.69 5.79
CA ALA A 87 -11.87 -10.25 6.38
C ALA A 87 -11.90 -10.49 7.90
N ARG A 88 -11.39 -11.63 8.36
CA ARG A 88 -11.28 -11.95 9.80
C ARG A 88 -10.33 -11.00 10.53
N GLU A 89 -9.19 -10.71 9.95
CA GLU A 89 -8.24 -9.75 10.51
C GLU A 89 -8.85 -8.34 10.57
N LEU A 90 -9.50 -7.91 9.49
CA LEU A 90 -10.13 -6.60 9.40
C LEU A 90 -11.28 -6.44 10.41
N GLU A 91 -12.09 -7.48 10.65
CA GLU A 91 -13.10 -7.50 11.72
C GLU A 91 -12.49 -7.20 13.08
N LEU A 92 -11.34 -7.84 13.40
CA LEU A 92 -10.63 -7.62 14.68
C LEU A 92 -10.09 -6.19 14.78
N ILE A 93 -9.56 -5.63 13.68
CA ILE A 93 -9.01 -4.27 13.62
C ILE A 93 -10.11 -3.22 13.77
N LEU A 94 -11.26 -3.43 13.13
CA LEU A 94 -12.41 -2.52 13.22
C LEU A 94 -13.03 -2.46 14.61
N GLY A 95 -12.84 -3.54 15.40
CA GLY A 95 -13.31 -3.60 16.78
C GLY A 95 -14.79 -3.87 16.91
N LYS A 96 -15.29 -3.61 18.11
CA LYS A 96 -16.66 -3.93 18.54
C LYS A 96 -17.34 -2.69 19.13
N TYR A 97 -18.65 -2.67 19.08
CA TYR A 97 -19.46 -1.66 19.74
C TYR A 97 -20.54 -2.31 20.63
N GLN A 98 -20.97 -1.55 21.62
CA GLN A 98 -22.09 -1.94 22.48
C GLN A 98 -23.37 -1.30 21.96
N PHE A 99 -24.44 -2.04 21.99
CA PHE A 99 -25.78 -1.56 21.66
C PHE A 99 -26.81 -2.18 22.61
N GLU A 100 -27.94 -1.53 22.78
CA GLU A 100 -29.06 -1.98 23.56
C GLU A 100 -30.06 -2.69 22.65
N ASP A 101 -30.45 -3.92 23.00
CA ASP A 101 -31.46 -4.65 22.25
C ASP A 101 -32.88 -4.14 22.59
N GLU A 102 -33.89 -4.63 21.87
CA GLU A 102 -35.30 -4.26 22.07
C GLU A 102 -35.83 -4.54 23.50
N ASN A 103 -35.16 -5.36 24.27
CA ASN A 103 -35.47 -5.71 25.64
C ASN A 103 -34.68 -4.94 26.69
N GLY A 104 -33.88 -3.94 26.29
CA GLY A 104 -33.04 -3.14 27.17
C GLY A 104 -31.74 -3.82 27.60
N ASN A 105 -31.36 -4.94 27.01
CA ASN A 105 -30.12 -5.64 27.37
C ASN A 105 -28.93 -5.10 26.56
N GLN A 106 -27.81 -4.85 27.25
CA GLN A 106 -26.56 -4.47 26.62
C GLN A 106 -25.93 -5.65 25.86
N LYS A 107 -25.74 -5.51 24.57
CA LYS A 107 -25.08 -6.48 23.70
C LYS A 107 -23.84 -5.92 23.04
N ILE A 108 -22.88 -6.79 22.73
CA ILE A 108 -21.63 -6.44 22.03
C ILE A 108 -21.66 -7.09 20.65
N ARG A 109 -21.38 -6.30 19.63
CA ARG A 109 -21.26 -6.78 18.24
C ARG A 109 -20.00 -6.21 17.57
N SER A 110 -19.41 -6.95 16.64
CA SER A 110 -18.39 -6.44 15.75
C SER A 110 -18.94 -5.29 14.90
N LEU A 111 -18.14 -4.25 14.67
CA LEU A 111 -18.55 -3.09 13.84
C LEU A 111 -18.98 -3.56 12.43
N LEU A 112 -18.21 -4.46 11.85
CA LEU A 112 -18.57 -5.27 10.67
C LEU A 112 -18.08 -6.68 10.94
N THR A 113 -18.93 -7.66 10.70
CA THR A 113 -18.55 -9.06 10.81
C THR A 113 -17.75 -9.51 9.60
N MET A 114 -16.99 -10.59 9.72
CA MET A 114 -16.26 -11.21 8.63
C MET A 114 -17.17 -11.50 7.41
N ASP A 115 -18.39 -11.97 7.66
CA ASP A 115 -19.34 -12.29 6.59
C ASP A 115 -19.85 -11.03 5.88
N GLU A 116 -20.12 -9.96 6.63
CA GLU A 116 -20.47 -8.64 6.06
C GLU A 116 -19.34 -8.08 5.24
N LEU A 117 -18.09 -8.18 5.70
CA LEU A 117 -16.91 -7.72 4.98
C LEU A 117 -16.67 -8.45 3.66
N ARG A 118 -16.95 -9.75 3.61
CA ARG A 118 -16.77 -10.57 2.39
C ARG A 118 -17.74 -10.21 1.26
N ILE A 119 -18.95 -9.77 1.60
CA ILE A 119 -19.98 -9.39 0.61
C ILE A 119 -20.04 -7.88 0.37
N LEU A 120 -19.20 -7.10 1.09
CA LEU A 120 -19.17 -5.65 0.96
C LEU A 120 -18.66 -5.25 -0.43
N ASP A 121 -19.39 -4.35 -1.10
CA ASP A 121 -19.01 -3.77 -2.40
C ASP A 121 -18.25 -2.44 -2.27
N GLU A 122 -17.91 -2.07 -1.05
CA GLU A 122 -17.18 -0.85 -0.69
C GLU A 122 -15.79 -1.19 -0.15
N SER A 123 -14.87 -0.28 -0.33
CA SER A 123 -13.51 -0.39 0.23
C SER A 123 -13.48 0.16 1.65
N ILE A 124 -12.64 -0.43 2.48
CA ILE A 124 -12.32 0.04 3.83
C ILE A 124 -10.92 0.64 3.83
N ILE A 125 -10.80 1.87 4.31
CA ILE A 125 -9.51 2.56 4.42
C ILE A 125 -9.22 2.82 5.90
N LEU A 126 -8.06 2.35 6.33
CA LEU A 126 -7.51 2.60 7.66
C LEU A 126 -6.37 3.63 7.54
N MET A 127 -6.38 4.65 8.39
CA MET A 127 -5.36 5.70 8.40
C MET A 127 -4.85 5.95 9.81
N GLY A 128 -3.77 5.30 10.19
CA GLY A 128 -3.21 5.43 11.54
C GLY A 128 -4.25 5.19 12.64
N ASN A 129 -4.41 6.17 13.53
CA ASN A 129 -5.36 6.11 14.66
C ASN A 129 -6.72 6.78 14.35
N LYS A 130 -7.03 7.07 13.09
CA LYS A 130 -8.31 7.68 12.71
C LYS A 130 -9.39 6.61 12.56
N PRO A 131 -10.66 6.98 12.71
CA PRO A 131 -11.76 6.08 12.39
C PRO A 131 -11.65 5.54 10.96
N ALA A 132 -12.03 4.29 10.78
CA ALA A 132 -12.05 3.65 9.46
C ALA A 132 -13.01 4.38 8.52
N ILE A 133 -12.63 4.49 7.27
CA ILE A 133 -13.45 5.12 6.22
C ILE A 133 -13.98 4.01 5.32
N LYS A 134 -15.28 3.99 5.12
CA LYS A 134 -15.95 3.12 4.15
C LYS A 134 -16.33 3.95 2.92
N MET A 135 -15.93 3.52 1.72
CA MET A 135 -16.20 4.25 0.50
C MET A 135 -16.31 3.34 -0.74
N LYS A 136 -17.18 3.73 -1.65
CA LYS A 136 -17.30 3.08 -2.95
C LYS A 136 -16.28 3.67 -3.91
N LEU A 137 -15.37 2.83 -4.42
CA LEU A 137 -14.42 3.24 -5.44
C LEU A 137 -15.12 3.31 -6.81
N LYS A 138 -14.81 4.36 -7.56
CA LYS A 138 -15.25 4.51 -8.94
C LYS A 138 -14.11 4.11 -9.87
N PRO A 139 -14.33 3.20 -10.82
CA PRO A 139 -13.29 2.82 -11.78
C PRO A 139 -12.88 4.03 -12.63
N TYR A 140 -11.61 4.08 -13.03
CA TYR A 140 -11.02 5.22 -13.74
C TYR A 140 -11.77 5.57 -15.04
N TYR A 141 -12.30 4.56 -15.74
CA TYR A 141 -13.05 4.74 -16.98
C TYR A 141 -14.41 5.43 -16.78
N SER A 142 -14.94 5.46 -15.56
CA SER A 142 -16.15 6.22 -15.21
C SER A 142 -15.87 7.70 -14.95
N GLN A 143 -14.59 8.09 -14.88
CA GLN A 143 -14.15 9.45 -14.59
C GLN A 143 -13.46 10.05 -15.82
N LYS A 144 -14.11 11.03 -16.47
CA LYS A 144 -13.63 11.63 -17.73
C LYS A 144 -12.16 12.06 -17.72
N ASN A 145 -11.71 12.65 -16.60
CA ASN A 145 -10.32 13.12 -16.48
C ASN A 145 -9.33 11.95 -16.44
N LEU A 146 -9.63 10.90 -15.67
CA LEU A 146 -8.75 9.73 -15.56
C LEU A 146 -8.77 8.91 -16.87
N LEU A 147 -9.94 8.79 -17.52
CA LEU A 147 -10.04 8.15 -18.81
C LEU A 147 -9.17 8.88 -19.85
N ARG A 148 -9.24 10.21 -19.91
CA ARG A 148 -8.38 11.00 -20.79
C ARG A 148 -6.90 10.79 -20.53
N LEU A 149 -6.49 10.76 -19.24
CA LEU A 149 -5.10 10.53 -18.87
C LEU A 149 -4.61 9.14 -19.28
N SER A 150 -5.46 8.10 -19.16
CA SER A 150 -5.10 6.74 -19.55
C SER A 150 -4.96 6.56 -21.08
N GLN A 151 -5.47 7.49 -21.87
CA GLN A 151 -5.41 7.49 -23.35
C GLN A 151 -4.27 8.34 -23.91
N LEU A 152 -3.48 8.98 -23.04
CA LEU A 152 -2.30 9.72 -23.49
C LEU A 152 -1.27 8.74 -24.06
N ALA A 153 -0.67 9.12 -25.19
CA ALA A 153 0.44 8.36 -25.75
C ALA A 153 1.63 8.37 -24.76
N PRO A 154 2.42 7.29 -24.73
CA PRO A 154 3.68 7.28 -24.00
C PRO A 154 4.55 8.47 -24.41
N VAL A 155 5.17 9.11 -23.42
CA VAL A 155 6.13 10.17 -23.71
C VAL A 155 7.41 9.51 -24.24
N ASP A 156 7.85 9.87 -25.45
CA ASP A 156 9.17 9.50 -25.94
C ASP A 156 10.22 10.15 -25.05
N ILE A 157 10.80 9.34 -24.19
CA ILE A 157 11.96 9.73 -23.39
C ILE A 157 13.15 9.52 -24.34
N GLU A 158 13.65 10.60 -24.96
CA GLU A 158 14.96 10.57 -25.58
C GLU A 158 15.94 10.03 -24.55
N THR A 159 16.48 8.83 -24.80
CA THR A 159 17.52 8.22 -23.95
C THR A 159 18.73 9.14 -24.01
N ARG A 160 18.89 9.98 -22.99
CA ARG A 160 20.08 10.77 -22.78
C ARG A 160 21.26 9.81 -22.68
N ASP A 161 22.09 9.85 -23.70
CA ASP A 161 23.44 9.30 -23.81
C ASP A 161 23.73 7.92 -23.20
N GLN A 162 24.02 6.98 -24.09
CA GLN A 162 24.57 5.64 -23.79
C GLN A 162 25.79 5.67 -22.83
N LYS A 163 26.51 6.78 -22.71
CA LYS A 163 27.61 6.96 -21.74
C LYS A 163 27.20 6.88 -20.28
N MET A 164 26.02 7.35 -19.92
CA MET A 164 25.53 7.22 -18.53
C MET A 164 25.22 5.76 -18.17
N THR A 165 24.82 4.94 -19.14
CA THR A 165 24.48 3.54 -18.91
C THR A 165 25.73 2.72 -18.56
N GLU A 166 26.87 2.98 -19.18
CA GLU A 166 28.13 2.27 -18.90
C GLU A 166 28.73 2.61 -17.53
N GLU A 167 28.62 3.85 -17.07
CA GLU A 167 29.06 4.22 -15.71
C GLU A 167 28.20 3.58 -14.62
N TYR A 168 26.90 3.46 -14.83
CA TYR A 168 26.00 2.77 -13.90
C TYR A 168 26.26 1.25 -13.83
N TYR A 169 26.58 0.59 -14.93
CA TYR A 169 26.92 -0.83 -14.94
C TYR A 169 28.27 -1.12 -14.25
N LYS A 170 29.21 -0.21 -14.26
CA LYS A 170 30.50 -0.35 -13.53
C LYS A 170 30.35 -0.36 -12.00
N ILE A 171 29.27 0.19 -11.46
CA ILE A 171 28.98 0.19 -10.00
C ILE A 171 28.35 -1.14 -9.57
N ILE A 172 27.90 -1.98 -10.50
CA ILE A 172 27.14 -3.23 -10.23
C ILE A 172 28.07 -4.45 -10.07
N VAL A 173 29.35 -4.36 -10.37
CA VAL A 173 30.30 -5.47 -10.35
C VAL A 173 31.36 -5.23 -9.27
N VAL A 174 30.91 -5.19 -8.00
CA VAL A 174 31.78 -5.42 -6.82
C VAL A 174 31.01 -6.26 -5.81
#